data_fb35a7e34fdc0e55ac583a2676271c8f
#
_entry.id   fb35a7e34fdc0e55ac583a2676271c8f
#
_cell.length_a   1.000
_cell.length_b   1.000
_cell.length_c   1.000
_cell.angle_alpha   90.00
_cell.angle_beta   90.00
_cell.angle_gamma   90.00
#
_symmetry.space_group_name_H-M   'P 1'
#
loop_
_entity.id
_entity.type
_entity.pdbx_description
1 polymer ?
#
loop_
_entity_poly.entity_id
_entity_poly.type
_entity_poly.pdbx_seq_one_letter_code
_entity_poly.pdbx_strand_id
1 'polypeptide(L)'
;MKLFDVYPLFDVNIVKGKGCHVWDDKGQEYLDLYGGHAVISIGHAHPHYVETISKQVATLGFYSNSVINKLQQEVADRLGAISGYDDYQLFLINSGAEANENALKLASFYNGRTRVISFAKAFHGRTSLAVEVTNNPKIIAPINDNGHVTYLPLNDTEALKAELAKGDVCAVIIEGIQGVGGIQLPTTEFMKAIRQTCDETNTVMILDEIQSGYGRSGKFFAHQYNDVRPDMI
;
A
#
# COMPACT_ATOMS: atom_id res chain seq x y z
N MET A 1 -13.16 -26.24 -15.52
CA MET A 1 -13.36 -24.81 -15.35
C MET A 1 -12.23 -24.07 -16.05
N LYS A 2 -12.48 -22.91 -16.64
CA LYS A 2 -11.42 -22.05 -17.20
C LYS A 2 -11.15 -20.92 -16.22
N LEU A 3 -9.90 -20.42 -16.18
CA LEU A 3 -9.59 -19.20 -15.42
C LEU A 3 -10.30 -18.01 -16.06
N PHE A 4 -10.74 -17.08 -15.22
CA PHE A 4 -11.30 -15.82 -15.70
C PHE A 4 -10.17 -14.95 -16.25
N ASP A 5 -10.34 -14.42 -17.46
CA ASP A 5 -9.34 -13.61 -18.15
C ASP A 5 -9.40 -12.17 -17.60
N VAL A 6 -8.50 -11.87 -16.65
CA VAL A 6 -8.41 -10.55 -15.97
C VAL A 6 -7.21 -9.74 -16.44
N TYR A 7 -6.13 -10.42 -16.81
CA TYR A 7 -4.84 -9.78 -17.14
C TYR A 7 -4.28 -10.30 -18.45
N PRO A 8 -3.61 -9.45 -19.23
CA PRO A 8 -2.78 -9.92 -20.31
C PRO A 8 -1.63 -10.77 -19.71
N LEU A 9 -1.47 -12.00 -20.20
CA LEU A 9 -0.43 -12.91 -19.76
C LEU A 9 0.74 -12.91 -20.75
N PHE A 10 1.96 -12.98 -20.21
CA PHE A 10 3.12 -13.35 -20.99
C PHE A 10 3.12 -14.88 -21.20
N ASP A 11 3.49 -15.35 -22.38
CA ASP A 11 3.59 -16.78 -22.70
C ASP A 11 4.88 -17.39 -22.12
N VAL A 12 4.99 -17.33 -20.80
CA VAL A 12 6.11 -17.88 -20.02
C VAL A 12 5.57 -18.52 -18.76
N ASN A 13 5.89 -19.81 -18.55
CA ASN A 13 5.49 -20.53 -17.34
C ASN A 13 6.66 -20.64 -16.36
N ILE A 14 6.74 -19.76 -15.38
CA ILE A 14 7.79 -19.76 -14.34
C ILE A 14 7.48 -20.85 -13.32
N VAL A 15 8.42 -21.78 -13.11
CA VAL A 15 8.26 -22.95 -12.22
C VAL A 15 9.27 -23.03 -11.08
N LYS A 16 10.33 -22.20 -11.10
CA LYS A 16 11.38 -22.20 -10.08
C LYS A 16 11.94 -20.81 -9.87
N GLY A 17 12.31 -20.49 -8.62
CA GLY A 17 13.01 -19.26 -8.29
C GLY A 17 14.08 -19.48 -7.22
N LYS A 18 15.20 -18.73 -7.30
CA LYS A 18 16.24 -18.68 -6.29
C LYS A 18 16.94 -17.30 -6.30
N GLY A 19 16.90 -16.59 -5.19
CA GLY A 19 17.44 -15.23 -5.12
C GLY A 19 16.76 -14.32 -6.14
N CYS A 20 17.50 -13.71 -7.04
CA CYS A 20 16.99 -12.84 -8.10
C CYS A 20 16.84 -13.56 -9.46
N HIS A 21 16.90 -14.88 -9.51
CA HIS A 21 16.75 -15.66 -10.74
C HIS A 21 15.50 -16.53 -10.71
N VAL A 22 14.86 -16.69 -11.86
CA VAL A 22 13.72 -17.59 -12.08
C VAL A 22 13.94 -18.43 -13.31
N TRP A 23 13.29 -19.60 -13.39
CA TRP A 23 13.36 -20.53 -14.51
C TRP A 23 11.96 -20.91 -14.98
N ASP A 24 11.81 -21.00 -16.28
CA ASP A 24 10.59 -21.52 -16.89
C ASP A 24 10.57 -23.06 -16.95
N ASP A 25 9.46 -23.62 -17.43
CA ASP A 25 9.26 -25.06 -17.59
C ASP A 25 10.12 -25.68 -18.73
N LYS A 26 10.77 -24.85 -19.56
CA LYS A 26 11.73 -25.24 -20.58
C LYS A 26 13.17 -25.21 -20.06
N GLY A 27 13.37 -24.78 -18.80
CA GLY A 27 14.68 -24.67 -18.16
C GLY A 27 15.43 -23.37 -18.51
N GLN A 28 14.80 -22.42 -19.20
CA GLN A 28 15.42 -21.13 -19.48
C GLN A 28 15.49 -20.30 -18.20
N GLU A 29 16.68 -19.75 -17.93
CA GLU A 29 16.95 -18.87 -16.79
C GLU A 29 16.69 -17.40 -17.17
N TYR A 30 16.10 -16.66 -16.23
CA TYR A 30 15.84 -15.22 -16.33
C TYR A 30 16.32 -14.51 -15.07
N LEU A 31 16.90 -13.32 -15.24
CA LEU A 31 17.12 -12.39 -14.15
C LEU A 31 15.79 -11.68 -13.84
N ASP A 32 15.26 -11.91 -12.64
CA ASP A 32 13.99 -11.33 -12.21
C ASP A 32 14.17 -9.90 -11.67
N LEU A 33 13.95 -8.92 -12.54
CA LEU A 33 13.91 -7.49 -12.19
C LEU A 33 12.48 -7.01 -11.88
N TYR A 34 11.49 -7.91 -11.96
CA TYR A 34 10.09 -7.59 -11.71
C TYR A 34 9.63 -7.92 -10.29
N GLY A 35 10.19 -9.01 -9.72
CA GLY A 35 9.88 -9.46 -8.36
C GLY A 35 8.40 -9.74 -8.11
N GLY A 36 7.63 -10.11 -9.14
CA GLY A 36 6.19 -10.35 -9.02
C GLY A 36 5.43 -9.11 -8.53
N HIS A 37 5.38 -8.02 -9.29
CA HIS A 37 4.85 -6.71 -8.88
C HIS A 37 5.57 -6.11 -7.67
N ALA A 38 6.87 -6.32 -7.58
CA ALA A 38 7.73 -5.88 -6.46
C ALA A 38 7.38 -6.51 -5.09
N VAL A 39 6.70 -7.66 -5.07
CA VAL A 39 6.33 -8.36 -3.83
C VAL A 39 7.50 -9.10 -3.21
N ILE A 40 8.36 -9.72 -4.05
CA ILE A 40 9.50 -10.52 -3.59
C ILE A 40 10.66 -9.60 -3.20
N SER A 41 10.73 -9.20 -1.94
CA SER A 41 11.75 -8.25 -1.45
C SER A 41 13.03 -8.92 -0.95
N ILE A 42 12.98 -10.19 -0.50
CA ILE A 42 14.13 -10.93 0.05
C ILE A 42 14.70 -11.97 -0.94
N GLY A 43 14.20 -11.99 -2.16
CA GLY A 43 14.55 -13.00 -3.16
C GLY A 43 13.72 -14.28 -3.04
N HIS A 44 13.66 -15.01 -4.15
CA HIS A 44 12.94 -16.28 -4.24
C HIS A 44 13.59 -17.35 -3.37
N ALA A 45 12.76 -18.17 -2.71
CA ALA A 45 13.16 -19.32 -1.92
C ALA A 45 14.27 -19.02 -0.87
N HIS A 46 14.18 -17.86 -0.19
CA HIS A 46 15.13 -17.51 0.87
C HIS A 46 15.10 -18.59 1.98
N PRO A 47 16.24 -19.21 2.36
CA PRO A 47 16.25 -20.38 3.22
C PRO A 47 15.54 -20.16 4.57
N HIS A 48 15.82 -19.06 5.24
CA HIS A 48 15.21 -18.73 6.52
C HIS A 48 13.68 -18.55 6.41
N TYR A 49 13.20 -17.90 5.34
CA TYR A 49 11.77 -17.76 5.07
C TYR A 49 11.09 -19.14 4.87
N VAL A 50 11.69 -19.98 4.01
CA VAL A 50 11.16 -21.33 3.73
C VAL A 50 11.10 -22.18 5.01
N GLU A 51 12.18 -22.19 5.80
CA GLU A 51 12.25 -22.94 7.06
C GLU A 51 11.17 -22.43 8.06
N THR A 52 11.09 -21.12 8.26
CA THR A 52 10.16 -20.52 9.22
C THR A 52 8.70 -20.83 8.86
N ILE A 53 8.32 -20.63 7.59
CA ILE A 53 6.95 -20.92 7.14
C ILE A 53 6.63 -22.40 7.22
N SER A 54 7.54 -23.28 6.76
CA SER A 54 7.34 -24.74 6.81
C SER A 54 7.16 -25.24 8.24
N LYS A 55 7.97 -24.75 9.17
CA LYS A 55 7.86 -25.09 10.61
C LYS A 55 6.53 -24.59 11.19
N GLN A 56 6.13 -23.36 10.90
CA GLN A 56 4.89 -22.79 11.43
C GLN A 56 3.66 -23.53 10.91
N VAL A 57 3.61 -23.81 9.60
CA VAL A 57 2.50 -24.55 8.99
C VAL A 57 2.41 -25.97 9.54
N ALA A 58 3.55 -26.63 9.78
CA ALA A 58 3.60 -27.97 10.40
C ALA A 58 3.15 -27.98 11.87
N THR A 59 3.23 -26.85 12.57
CA THR A 59 2.83 -26.72 13.98
C THR A 59 1.40 -26.23 14.13
N LEU A 60 1.08 -25.10 13.52
CA LEU A 60 -0.25 -24.48 13.54
C LEU A 60 -0.35 -23.48 12.39
N GLY A 61 -1.01 -23.86 11.28
CA GLY A 61 -1.12 -23.04 10.09
C GLY A 61 -2.13 -21.89 10.24
N PHE A 62 -3.18 -22.09 11.03
CA PHE A 62 -4.23 -21.10 11.27
C PHE A 62 -4.95 -21.35 12.59
N TYR A 63 -5.38 -20.27 13.23
CA TYR A 63 -6.38 -20.28 14.28
C TYR A 63 -7.16 -18.94 14.28
N SER A 64 -8.30 -18.91 15.01
CA SER A 64 -9.18 -17.76 15.07
C SER A 64 -8.54 -16.52 15.74
N ASN A 65 -8.87 -15.34 15.24
CA ASN A 65 -8.55 -14.06 15.90
C ASN A 65 -9.33 -13.84 17.22
N SER A 66 -10.19 -14.78 17.64
CA SER A 66 -10.90 -14.74 18.92
C SER A 66 -10.01 -15.10 20.11
N VAL A 67 -8.78 -15.51 19.89
CA VAL A 67 -7.81 -15.87 20.92
C VAL A 67 -6.51 -15.07 20.77
N ILE A 68 -5.76 -14.98 21.87
CA ILE A 68 -4.48 -14.27 21.87
C ILE A 68 -3.48 -15.02 20.98
N ASN A 69 -2.89 -14.31 20.03
CA ASN A 69 -1.77 -14.78 19.23
C ASN A 69 -0.52 -13.92 19.51
N LYS A 70 0.42 -14.47 20.24
CA LYS A 70 1.65 -13.78 20.63
C LYS A 70 2.51 -13.37 19.43
N LEU A 71 2.46 -14.12 18.32
CA LEU A 71 3.23 -13.79 17.11
C LEU A 71 2.75 -12.48 16.48
N GLN A 72 1.46 -12.15 16.59
CA GLN A 72 0.95 -10.86 16.11
C GLN A 72 1.52 -9.70 16.93
N GLN A 73 1.62 -9.86 18.26
CA GLN A 73 2.24 -8.83 19.10
C GLN A 73 3.75 -8.70 18.81
N GLU A 74 4.46 -9.82 18.64
CA GLU A 74 5.88 -9.77 18.24
C GLU A 74 6.09 -9.06 16.91
N VAL A 75 5.18 -9.23 15.94
CA VAL A 75 5.23 -8.50 14.65
C VAL A 75 5.03 -7.00 14.88
N ALA A 76 4.04 -6.61 15.70
CA ALA A 76 3.78 -5.20 16.02
C ALA A 76 5.01 -4.55 16.67
N ASP A 77 5.58 -5.19 17.69
CA ASP A 77 6.74 -4.68 18.43
C ASP A 77 7.97 -4.53 17.51
N ARG A 78 8.26 -5.56 16.69
CA ARG A 78 9.38 -5.51 15.74
C ARG A 78 9.18 -4.48 14.65
N LEU A 79 7.96 -4.43 14.08
CA LEU A 79 7.63 -3.47 13.02
C LEU A 79 7.76 -2.04 13.53
N GLY A 80 7.21 -1.73 14.72
CA GLY A 80 7.35 -0.43 15.36
C GLY A 80 8.82 -0.06 15.55
N ALA A 81 9.62 -0.95 16.14
CA ALA A 81 11.03 -0.69 16.44
C ALA A 81 11.88 -0.43 15.19
N ILE A 82 11.70 -1.22 14.10
CA ILE A 82 12.52 -1.05 12.88
C ILE A 82 12.05 0.08 11.97
N SER A 83 10.77 0.43 12.02
CA SER A 83 10.20 1.51 11.21
C SER A 83 10.29 2.89 11.87
N GLY A 84 10.46 2.93 13.20
CA GLY A 84 10.41 4.17 13.99
C GLY A 84 8.99 4.63 14.33
N TYR A 85 8.02 3.71 14.32
CA TYR A 85 6.59 3.94 14.59
C TYR A 85 6.08 3.04 15.74
N ASP A 86 6.86 2.92 16.81
CA ASP A 86 6.55 2.10 17.99
C ASP A 86 5.36 2.62 18.82
N ASP A 87 4.93 3.84 18.59
CA ASP A 87 3.73 4.46 19.16
C ASP A 87 2.46 4.28 18.29
N TYR A 88 2.57 3.61 17.11
CA TYR A 88 1.42 3.29 16.27
C TYR A 88 0.82 1.94 16.65
N GLN A 89 -0.42 1.72 16.22
CA GLN A 89 -1.11 0.44 16.39
C GLN A 89 -1.13 -0.32 15.07
N LEU A 90 -0.84 -1.62 15.13
CA LEU A 90 -0.86 -2.51 13.96
C LEU A 90 -2.23 -3.17 13.81
N PHE A 91 -2.82 -3.07 12.63
CA PHE A 91 -3.98 -3.84 12.22
C PHE A 91 -3.60 -4.74 11.04
N LEU A 92 -3.65 -6.06 11.25
CA LEU A 92 -3.30 -7.05 10.23
C LEU A 92 -4.52 -7.40 9.37
N ILE A 93 -4.31 -7.41 8.06
CA ILE A 93 -5.32 -7.70 7.03
C ILE A 93 -4.71 -8.56 5.92
N ASN A 94 -5.47 -8.92 4.87
CA ASN A 94 -5.04 -9.90 3.88
C ASN A 94 -4.43 -9.29 2.62
N SER A 95 -4.68 -8.02 2.33
CA SER A 95 -4.20 -7.38 1.11
C SER A 95 -4.01 -5.88 1.27
N GLY A 96 -3.22 -5.26 0.38
CA GLY A 96 -3.06 -3.81 0.34
C GLY A 96 -4.38 -3.07 0.06
N ALA A 97 -5.25 -3.63 -0.78
CA ALA A 97 -6.58 -3.06 -1.01
C ALA A 97 -7.40 -3.02 0.29
N GLU A 98 -7.40 -4.10 1.08
CA GLU A 98 -8.07 -4.12 2.39
C GLU A 98 -7.43 -3.15 3.39
N ALA A 99 -6.09 -2.93 3.33
CA ALA A 99 -5.43 -1.93 4.14
C ALA A 99 -5.99 -0.53 3.85
N ASN A 100 -6.01 -0.15 2.59
CA ASN A 100 -6.54 1.15 2.16
C ASN A 100 -8.04 1.32 2.45
N GLU A 101 -8.85 0.26 2.24
CA GLU A 101 -10.27 0.26 2.65
C GLU A 101 -10.45 0.59 4.14
N ASN A 102 -9.68 -0.08 5.00
CA ASN A 102 -9.81 0.11 6.43
C ASN A 102 -9.23 1.45 6.90
N ALA A 103 -8.15 1.92 6.29
CA ALA A 103 -7.59 3.24 6.59
C ALA A 103 -8.57 4.36 6.22
N LEU A 104 -9.18 4.31 5.04
CA LEU A 104 -10.19 5.28 4.60
C LEU A 104 -11.45 5.24 5.48
N LYS A 105 -11.93 4.04 5.82
CA LYS A 105 -13.06 3.86 6.72
C LYS A 105 -12.77 4.42 8.10
N LEU A 106 -11.58 4.17 8.65
CA LEU A 106 -11.19 4.68 9.96
C LEU A 106 -11.07 6.20 9.97
N ALA A 107 -10.50 6.80 8.91
CA ALA A 107 -10.46 8.25 8.74
C ALA A 107 -11.86 8.88 8.74
N SER A 108 -12.81 8.25 8.03
CA SER A 108 -14.20 8.70 7.99
C SER A 108 -14.91 8.57 9.35
N PHE A 109 -14.64 7.51 10.11
CA PHE A 109 -15.12 7.39 11.49
C PHE A 109 -14.55 8.48 12.40
N TYR A 110 -13.27 8.82 12.22
CA TYR A 110 -12.59 9.79 13.06
C TYR A 110 -13.17 11.21 12.96
N ASN A 111 -13.43 11.69 11.74
CA ASN A 111 -13.88 13.07 11.55
C ASN A 111 -15.29 13.22 10.96
N GLY A 112 -16.00 12.10 10.67
CA GLY A 112 -17.39 12.11 10.20
C GLY A 112 -17.58 12.57 8.76
N ARG A 113 -16.48 12.72 7.99
CA ARG A 113 -16.51 13.18 6.60
C ARG A 113 -16.43 12.03 5.63
N THR A 114 -16.72 12.27 4.35
CA THR A 114 -16.77 11.21 3.32
C THR A 114 -15.88 11.49 2.11
N ARG A 115 -15.50 12.74 1.85
CA ARG A 115 -14.71 13.09 0.68
C ARG A 115 -13.24 12.77 0.91
N VAL A 116 -12.58 12.21 -0.12
CA VAL A 116 -11.16 11.83 -0.11
C VAL A 116 -10.43 12.56 -1.22
N ILE A 117 -9.21 12.99 -0.95
CA ILE A 117 -8.28 13.46 -1.98
C ILE A 117 -7.31 12.33 -2.31
N SER A 118 -7.20 12.02 -3.61
CA SER A 118 -6.18 11.16 -4.21
C SER A 118 -5.48 11.91 -5.34
N PHE A 119 -4.51 11.28 -5.99
CA PHE A 119 -3.69 11.97 -6.99
C PHE A 119 -3.75 11.30 -8.35
N ALA A 120 -3.49 12.09 -9.40
CA ALA A 120 -3.37 11.58 -10.75
C ALA A 120 -2.36 10.43 -10.81
N LYS A 121 -2.70 9.36 -11.53
CA LYS A 121 -1.92 8.12 -11.68
C LYS A 121 -1.79 7.28 -10.40
N ALA A 122 -2.47 7.61 -9.30
CA ALA A 122 -2.43 6.79 -8.09
C ALA A 122 -3.02 5.39 -8.31
N PHE A 123 -2.49 4.43 -7.57
CA PHE A 123 -3.03 3.07 -7.50
C PHE A 123 -3.05 2.59 -6.04
N HIS A 124 -4.27 2.35 -5.52
CA HIS A 124 -4.48 1.97 -4.13
C HIS A 124 -5.21 0.64 -3.96
N GLY A 125 -5.61 0.00 -5.05
CA GLY A 125 -6.29 -1.30 -5.02
C GLY A 125 -7.46 -1.40 -6.01
N ARG A 126 -8.22 -2.49 -5.90
CA ARG A 126 -9.32 -2.83 -6.83
C ARG A 126 -10.59 -3.25 -6.10
N THR A 127 -10.65 -3.12 -4.80
CA THR A 127 -11.86 -3.27 -4.00
C THR A 127 -12.60 -1.93 -3.91
N SER A 128 -13.74 -1.87 -3.27
CA SER A 128 -14.72 -0.77 -3.33
C SER A 128 -14.13 0.65 -3.23
N LEU A 129 -13.70 1.10 -2.04
CA LEU A 129 -13.09 2.44 -1.88
C LEU A 129 -11.66 2.48 -2.46
N ALA A 130 -10.89 1.40 -2.35
CA ALA A 130 -9.53 1.36 -2.89
C ALA A 130 -9.50 1.53 -4.41
N VAL A 131 -10.50 1.03 -5.15
CA VAL A 131 -10.60 1.30 -6.60
C VAL A 131 -11.09 2.71 -6.88
N GLU A 132 -11.98 3.25 -6.04
CA GLU A 132 -12.46 4.63 -6.18
C GLU A 132 -11.35 5.67 -5.96
N VAL A 133 -10.36 5.39 -5.09
CA VAL A 133 -9.17 6.27 -4.92
C VAL A 133 -8.04 5.95 -5.91
N THR A 134 -8.17 4.92 -6.74
CA THR A 134 -7.26 4.59 -7.84
C THR A 134 -7.62 5.38 -9.08
N ASN A 135 -6.70 6.20 -9.58
CA ASN A 135 -6.94 7.04 -10.74
C ASN A 135 -6.87 6.24 -12.07
N ASN A 136 -7.81 5.32 -12.25
CA ASN A 136 -7.95 4.53 -13.47
C ASN A 136 -9.43 4.24 -13.79
N PRO A 137 -10.10 5.05 -14.60
CA PRO A 137 -11.52 4.91 -14.91
C PRO A 137 -11.88 3.59 -15.59
N LYS A 138 -10.91 2.88 -16.18
CA LYS A 138 -11.16 1.59 -16.86
C LYS A 138 -11.48 0.44 -15.90
N ILE A 139 -11.15 0.58 -14.61
CA ILE A 139 -11.37 -0.47 -13.61
C ILE A 139 -12.38 -0.06 -12.53
N ILE A 140 -12.89 1.15 -12.57
CA ILE A 140 -13.94 1.64 -11.68
C ILE A 140 -15.28 1.19 -12.25
N ALA A 141 -15.94 0.25 -11.56
CA ALA A 141 -17.29 -0.17 -11.94
C ALA A 141 -18.32 0.88 -11.47
N PRO A 142 -19.50 0.97 -12.11
CA PRO A 142 -20.57 1.92 -11.70
C PRO A 142 -20.94 1.86 -10.21
N ILE A 143 -20.84 0.69 -9.59
CA ILE A 143 -21.10 0.49 -8.16
C ILE A 143 -19.98 1.12 -7.26
N ASN A 144 -18.83 1.42 -7.82
CA ASN A 144 -17.67 1.99 -7.13
C ASN A 144 -17.46 3.48 -7.48
N ASP A 145 -18.28 4.05 -8.34
CA ASP A 145 -18.23 5.46 -8.72
C ASP A 145 -19.25 6.26 -7.90
N ASN A 146 -18.91 6.52 -6.65
CA ASN A 146 -19.80 7.16 -5.68
C ASN A 146 -19.58 8.68 -5.56
N GLY A 147 -18.62 9.23 -6.30
CA GLY A 147 -18.32 10.67 -6.31
C GLY A 147 -17.66 11.21 -5.03
N HIS A 148 -17.09 10.31 -4.22
CA HIS A 148 -16.43 10.73 -2.97
C HIS A 148 -14.99 11.19 -3.17
N VAL A 149 -14.39 10.97 -4.36
CA VAL A 149 -12.97 11.20 -4.57
C VAL A 149 -12.72 12.42 -5.47
N THR A 150 -11.82 13.27 -5.02
CA THR A 150 -11.23 14.35 -5.82
C THR A 150 -9.80 13.98 -6.19
N TYR A 151 -9.50 13.91 -7.48
CA TYR A 151 -8.14 13.65 -7.95
C TYR A 151 -7.43 14.96 -8.26
N LEU A 152 -6.26 15.16 -7.68
CA LEU A 152 -5.41 16.32 -7.90
C LEU A 152 -4.16 15.96 -8.71
N PRO A 153 -3.56 16.90 -9.44
CA PRO A 153 -2.22 16.71 -9.96
C PRO A 153 -1.22 16.48 -8.81
N LEU A 154 -0.26 15.56 -9.01
CA LEU A 154 0.82 15.38 -8.04
C LEU A 154 1.68 16.67 -8.00
N ASN A 155 2.07 17.08 -6.80
CA ASN A 155 2.87 18.30 -6.53
C ASN A 155 2.14 19.64 -6.76
N ASP A 156 0.82 19.64 -6.90
CA ASP A 156 0.03 20.88 -6.99
C ASP A 156 -0.45 21.30 -5.58
N THR A 157 0.39 22.08 -4.90
CA THR A 157 0.12 22.56 -3.54
C THR A 157 -1.07 23.52 -3.47
N GLU A 158 -1.27 24.34 -4.49
CA GLU A 158 -2.37 25.32 -4.50
C GLU A 158 -3.72 24.63 -4.67
N ALA A 159 -3.82 23.65 -5.56
CA ALA A 159 -5.02 22.83 -5.70
C ALA A 159 -5.33 22.05 -4.41
N LEU A 160 -4.30 21.48 -3.76
CA LEU A 160 -4.45 20.77 -2.47
C LEU A 160 -5.05 21.70 -1.40
N LYS A 161 -4.45 22.86 -1.19
CA LYS A 161 -4.92 23.83 -0.18
C LYS A 161 -6.35 24.31 -0.47
N ALA A 162 -6.66 24.59 -1.74
CA ALA A 162 -8.00 25.03 -2.14
C ALA A 162 -9.07 23.95 -1.85
N GLU A 163 -8.75 22.68 -2.06
CA GLU A 163 -9.66 21.57 -1.80
C GLU A 163 -9.83 21.32 -0.30
N LEU A 164 -8.76 21.33 0.46
CA LEU A 164 -8.80 21.12 1.91
C LEU A 164 -9.48 22.26 2.67
N ALA A 165 -9.36 23.50 2.17
CA ALA A 165 -10.05 24.66 2.74
C ALA A 165 -11.59 24.56 2.74
N LYS A 166 -12.17 23.65 1.93
CA LYS A 166 -13.63 23.39 1.92
C LYS A 166 -14.13 22.71 3.20
N GLY A 167 -13.23 22.07 3.96
CA GLY A 167 -13.51 21.52 5.30
C GLY A 167 -14.31 20.21 5.31
N ASP A 168 -14.50 19.56 4.14
CA ASP A 168 -15.32 18.35 3.97
C ASP A 168 -14.51 17.09 3.64
N VAL A 169 -13.17 17.20 3.55
CA VAL A 169 -12.28 16.10 3.23
C VAL A 169 -11.99 15.27 4.48
N CYS A 170 -12.25 13.94 4.42
CA CYS A 170 -11.92 13.03 5.51
C CYS A 170 -10.45 12.61 5.50
N ALA A 171 -9.89 12.38 4.32
CA ALA A 171 -8.51 11.92 4.19
C ALA A 171 -7.85 12.40 2.89
N VAL A 172 -6.54 12.56 2.94
CA VAL A 172 -5.64 12.60 1.79
C VAL A 172 -4.87 11.28 1.77
N ILE A 173 -4.98 10.51 0.68
CA ILE A 173 -4.21 9.28 0.48
C ILE A 173 -3.18 9.49 -0.62
N ILE A 174 -1.92 9.11 -0.34
CA ILE A 174 -0.81 9.28 -1.26
C ILE A 174 0.20 8.12 -1.12
N GLU A 175 0.77 7.68 -2.24
CA GLU A 175 1.92 6.77 -2.23
C GLU A 175 3.20 7.53 -1.91
N GLY A 176 4.09 6.94 -1.10
CA GLY A 176 5.44 7.52 -0.88
C GLY A 176 6.24 7.61 -2.17
N ILE A 177 6.03 6.66 -3.08
CA ILE A 177 6.46 6.65 -4.48
C ILE A 177 5.34 5.99 -5.28
N GLN A 178 4.76 6.68 -6.26
CA GLN A 178 3.74 6.07 -7.12
C GLN A 178 4.39 5.02 -8.03
N GLY A 179 4.19 3.74 -7.70
CA GLY A 179 4.79 2.64 -8.44
C GLY A 179 4.11 2.38 -9.77
N VAL A 180 2.83 2.02 -9.74
CA VAL A 180 2.01 1.73 -10.92
C VAL A 180 1.88 2.95 -11.84
N GLY A 181 1.89 4.14 -11.27
CA GLY A 181 1.86 5.41 -12.00
C GLY A 181 3.11 5.74 -12.84
N GLY A 182 4.11 4.86 -12.83
CA GLY A 182 5.37 5.01 -13.58
C GLY A 182 6.43 5.78 -12.79
N ILE A 183 6.61 5.42 -11.52
CA ILE A 183 7.63 5.94 -10.61
C ILE A 183 7.56 7.49 -10.51
N GLN A 184 6.40 7.98 -10.10
CA GLN A 184 6.23 9.42 -9.84
C GLN A 184 6.60 9.72 -8.38
N LEU A 185 7.34 10.80 -8.15
CA LEU A 185 7.81 11.19 -6.83
C LEU A 185 7.10 12.46 -6.36
N PRO A 186 6.44 12.42 -5.19
CA PRO A 186 6.05 13.65 -4.53
C PRO A 186 7.31 14.42 -4.08
N THR A 187 7.30 15.74 -4.22
CA THR A 187 8.39 16.57 -3.68
C THR A 187 8.28 16.67 -2.16
N THR A 188 9.41 16.93 -1.50
CA THR A 188 9.45 17.13 -0.05
C THR A 188 8.56 18.29 0.39
N GLU A 189 8.55 19.37 -0.38
CA GLU A 189 7.72 20.54 -0.13
C GLU A 189 6.24 20.20 -0.20
N PHE A 190 5.84 19.38 -1.19
CA PHE A 190 4.46 18.93 -1.35
C PHE A 190 4.02 18.01 -0.20
N MET A 191 4.86 17.05 0.18
CA MET A 191 4.58 16.15 1.32
C MET A 191 4.42 16.93 2.63
N LYS A 192 5.27 17.93 2.88
CA LYS A 192 5.15 18.83 4.03
C LYS A 192 3.89 19.69 3.97
N ALA A 193 3.52 20.17 2.79
CA ALA A 193 2.29 20.92 2.59
C ALA A 193 1.04 20.07 2.86
N ILE A 194 1.04 18.78 2.43
CA ILE A 194 -0.05 17.83 2.77
C ILE A 194 -0.16 17.71 4.29
N ARG A 195 0.94 17.42 5.00
CA ARG A 195 0.91 17.23 6.45
C ARG A 195 0.37 18.48 7.17
N GLN A 196 0.96 19.63 6.85
CA GLN A 196 0.57 20.89 7.47
C GLN A 196 -0.93 21.20 7.23
N THR A 197 -1.39 21.12 5.98
CA THR A 197 -2.78 21.45 5.65
C THR A 197 -3.77 20.43 6.22
N CYS A 198 -3.39 19.15 6.31
CA CYS A 198 -4.18 18.13 6.97
C CYS A 198 -4.35 18.44 8.48
N ASP A 199 -3.28 18.89 9.16
CA ASP A 199 -3.35 19.30 10.56
C ASP A 199 -4.28 20.51 10.76
N GLU A 200 -4.16 21.52 9.90
CA GLU A 200 -4.96 22.75 9.94
C GLU A 200 -6.46 22.50 9.71
N THR A 201 -6.80 21.45 8.94
CA THR A 201 -8.18 21.17 8.51
C THR A 201 -8.80 19.96 9.20
N ASN A 202 -8.12 19.33 10.15
CA ASN A 202 -8.53 18.09 10.80
C ASN A 202 -8.85 16.98 9.74
N THR A 203 -7.94 16.82 8.77
CA THR A 203 -7.99 15.82 7.72
C THR A 203 -6.93 14.76 7.98
N VAL A 204 -7.25 13.49 7.76
CA VAL A 204 -6.32 12.38 7.99
C VAL A 204 -5.35 12.25 6.83
N MET A 205 -4.05 12.17 7.11
CA MET A 205 -3.01 11.87 6.12
C MET A 205 -2.71 10.37 6.12
N ILE A 206 -2.97 9.69 4.99
CA ILE A 206 -2.72 8.26 4.79
C ILE A 206 -1.56 8.10 3.81
N LEU A 207 -0.51 7.40 4.21
CA LEU A 207 0.61 7.02 3.34
C LEU A 207 0.47 5.56 2.91
N ASP A 208 0.23 5.35 1.62
CA ASP A 208 0.27 4.03 1.02
C ASP A 208 1.72 3.62 0.72
N GLU A 209 2.26 2.79 1.60
CA GLU A 209 3.61 2.23 1.50
C GLU A 209 3.61 0.76 1.06
N ILE A 210 2.49 0.26 0.54
CA ILE A 210 2.31 -1.15 0.16
C ILE A 210 3.38 -1.59 -0.83
N GLN A 211 3.71 -0.76 -1.81
CA GLN A 211 4.76 -1.08 -2.78
C GLN A 211 6.11 -0.43 -2.44
N SER A 212 6.12 0.79 -1.92
CA SER A 212 7.33 1.57 -1.69
C SER A 212 8.02 1.31 -0.34
N GLY A 213 7.31 0.72 0.61
CA GLY A 213 7.80 0.46 1.96
C GLY A 213 8.70 -0.78 2.09
N TYR A 214 8.97 -1.16 3.34
CA TYR A 214 9.75 -2.33 3.73
C TYR A 214 11.19 -2.36 3.16
N GLY A 215 11.83 -1.18 3.12
CA GLY A 215 13.23 -1.05 2.73
C GLY A 215 13.48 -0.97 1.22
N ARG A 216 12.45 -1.00 0.39
CA ARG A 216 12.58 -1.01 -1.08
C ARG A 216 13.33 0.20 -1.62
N SER A 217 13.16 1.36 -1.02
CA SER A 217 13.84 2.60 -1.43
C SER A 217 15.14 2.89 -0.64
N GLY A 218 15.50 2.05 0.35
CA GLY A 218 16.66 2.24 1.23
C GLY A 218 16.32 2.75 2.62
N LYS A 219 15.17 3.42 2.82
CA LYS A 219 14.56 3.65 4.13
C LYS A 219 13.43 2.65 4.36
N PHE A 220 13.02 2.43 5.62
CA PHE A 220 11.97 1.47 5.91
C PHE A 220 10.67 1.83 5.19
N PHE A 221 10.25 3.11 5.26
CA PHE A 221 9.17 3.68 4.45
C PHE A 221 9.70 4.78 3.54
N ALA A 222 9.18 4.89 2.31
CA ALA A 222 9.67 5.87 1.34
C ALA A 222 9.39 7.32 1.77
N HIS A 223 8.26 7.59 2.43
CA HIS A 223 7.95 8.95 2.93
C HIS A 223 8.95 9.47 3.96
N GLN A 224 9.74 8.61 4.59
CA GLN A 224 10.79 9.02 5.54
C GLN A 224 11.90 9.86 4.88
N TYR A 225 12.00 9.86 3.54
CA TYR A 225 12.88 10.80 2.83
C TYR A 225 12.38 12.24 2.91
N ASN A 226 11.08 12.44 3.10
CA ASN A 226 10.45 13.76 3.13
C ASN A 226 10.31 14.34 4.54
N ASP A 227 10.72 13.58 5.58
CA ASP A 227 10.61 13.98 6.99
C ASP A 227 9.19 14.42 7.38
N VAL A 228 8.21 13.62 6.98
CA VAL A 228 6.80 13.79 7.35
C VAL A 228 6.32 12.58 8.14
N ARG A 229 5.37 12.81 9.04
CA ARG A 229 4.74 11.76 9.84
C ARG A 229 3.25 11.70 9.53
N PRO A 230 2.75 10.64 8.87
CA PRO A 230 1.34 10.50 8.56
C PRO A 230 0.52 10.11 9.80
N ASP A 231 -0.80 10.12 9.68
CA ASP A 231 -1.70 9.56 10.71
C ASP A 231 -1.85 8.04 10.56
N MET A 232 -1.74 7.53 9.32
CA MET A 232 -1.84 6.10 8.98
C MET A 232 -0.83 5.72 7.89
N ILE A 233 -0.33 4.48 7.94
CA ILE A 233 0.61 3.90 6.97
C ILE A 233 0.04 2.56 6.50
#